data_0cbed462c1007896d63f56b18875750d
#
_entry.id   0cbed462c1007896d63f56b18875750d
#
_cell.length_a   1.000
_cell.length_b   1.000
_cell.length_c   1.000
_cell.angle_alpha   90.00
_cell.angle_beta   90.00
_cell.angle_gamma   90.00
#
_symmetry.space_group_name_H-M   'P 1'
#
loop_
_entity.id
_entity.type
_entity.pdbx_description
1 polymer ?
#
loop_
_entity_poly.entity_id
_entity_poly.type
_entity_poly.pdbx_seq_one_letter_code
_entity_poly.pdbx_strand_id
1 'polypeptide(L)'
;MISLESQVLERHLHLFQDKSILFAGGINDDFPQQIRQYAKSTDIWSWYFDYARTQSAVSFSVVSDKTADLIVYYWTKNKAEVQFQLMQLLSKAQVGQEVLIIGENRCGVRSVEKLLAEFGEVGKIDSARRCGLYHFQLQKIPHFDLNKYWKIYESEILGDLNVYSLPGVFSANELDNGTALLLSTIDTHIFGDVLDLGCGAGVIGAYLKKQNPKTKVVMTDIHAMAIESAKRTLVENQLEGKVFASDVFSHIQNKFDLIISNPPFHDGIDTAYRAVSELIKQAKWHLKDGGELRIVANAFLPYPDLLDQYFGSHDVLAKNGKFKVYSVRA
;
A
#
# COMPACT_ATOMS: atom_id res chain seq x y z
N MET A 1 -21.55 4.29 0.16
CA MET A 1 -21.55 5.59 -0.59
C MET A 1 -20.43 5.51 -1.61
N ILE A 2 -20.71 5.77 -2.88
CA ILE A 2 -19.69 5.74 -3.93
C ILE A 2 -18.81 7.01 -3.89
N SER A 3 -17.57 6.87 -4.34
CA SER A 3 -16.56 7.93 -4.40
C SER A 3 -16.94 9.05 -5.37
N LEU A 4 -16.23 10.18 -5.32
CA LEU A 4 -16.45 11.28 -6.25
C LEU A 4 -16.14 10.85 -7.70
N GLU A 5 -15.12 10.00 -7.86
CA GLU A 5 -14.73 9.38 -9.13
C GLU A 5 -15.88 8.55 -9.71
N SER A 6 -16.43 7.65 -8.90
CA SER A 6 -17.53 6.78 -9.30
C SER A 6 -18.80 7.55 -9.62
N GLN A 7 -19.09 8.65 -8.90
CA GLN A 7 -20.20 9.56 -9.23
C GLN A 7 -20.05 10.25 -10.61
N VAL A 8 -18.81 10.46 -11.06
CA VAL A 8 -18.57 10.94 -12.44
C VAL A 8 -18.83 9.83 -13.45
N LEU A 9 -18.38 8.61 -13.18
CA LEU A 9 -18.60 7.45 -14.05
C LEU A 9 -20.09 7.10 -14.19
N GLU A 10 -20.91 7.26 -13.13
CA GLU A 10 -22.37 7.07 -13.17
C GLU A 10 -23.07 7.91 -14.26
N ARG A 11 -22.49 9.04 -14.63
CA ARG A 11 -23.05 9.91 -15.70
C ARG A 11 -22.86 9.31 -17.09
N HIS A 12 -22.06 8.25 -17.22
CA HIS A 12 -21.63 7.65 -18.48
C HIS A 12 -21.92 6.14 -18.54
N LEU A 13 -23.03 5.68 -17.96
CA LEU A 13 -23.38 4.24 -17.86
C LEU A 13 -23.44 3.55 -19.23
N HIS A 14 -23.74 4.30 -20.31
CA HIS A 14 -23.75 3.77 -21.68
C HIS A 14 -22.39 3.24 -22.14
N LEU A 15 -21.27 3.69 -21.55
CA LEU A 15 -19.92 3.22 -21.89
C LEU A 15 -19.63 1.80 -21.39
N PHE A 16 -20.40 1.31 -20.41
CA PHE A 16 -20.23 0.01 -19.79
C PHE A 16 -21.09 -1.09 -20.38
N GLN A 17 -22.09 -0.71 -21.19
CA GLN A 17 -23.11 -1.62 -21.66
C GLN A 17 -22.53 -2.74 -22.52
N ASP A 18 -22.90 -3.99 -22.20
CA ASP A 18 -22.55 -5.23 -22.90
C ASP A 18 -21.03 -5.50 -23.02
N LYS A 19 -20.19 -4.82 -22.25
CA LYS A 19 -18.74 -5.02 -22.21
C LYS A 19 -18.30 -5.86 -21.02
N SER A 20 -17.24 -6.64 -21.21
CA SER A 20 -16.44 -7.13 -20.09
C SER A 20 -15.57 -5.96 -19.57
N ILE A 21 -15.51 -5.76 -18.26
CA ILE A 21 -14.87 -4.61 -17.65
C ILE A 21 -13.85 -5.06 -16.61
N LEU A 22 -12.64 -4.51 -16.70
CA LEU A 22 -11.61 -4.65 -15.66
C LEU A 22 -11.45 -3.31 -14.94
N PHE A 23 -11.78 -3.28 -13.66
CA PHE A 23 -11.49 -2.17 -12.77
C PHE A 23 -10.11 -2.32 -12.14
N ALA A 24 -9.33 -1.24 -12.11
CA ALA A 24 -7.98 -1.23 -11.53
C ALA A 24 -7.63 0.14 -10.92
N GLY A 25 -6.52 0.20 -10.18
CA GLY A 25 -6.04 1.42 -9.54
C GLY A 25 -6.58 1.63 -8.13
N GLY A 26 -6.80 2.88 -7.76
CA GLY A 26 -7.19 3.30 -6.41
C GLY A 26 -8.69 3.20 -6.11
N ILE A 27 -9.38 2.21 -6.66
CA ILE A 27 -10.79 1.99 -6.38
C ILE A 27 -11.01 1.62 -4.92
N ASN A 28 -12.03 2.22 -4.30
CA ASN A 28 -12.31 2.08 -2.86
C ASN A 28 -13.81 2.03 -2.51
N ASP A 29 -14.67 1.74 -3.49
CA ASP A 29 -16.13 1.69 -3.31
C ASP A 29 -16.79 0.53 -4.07
N ASP A 30 -18.13 0.44 -3.99
CA ASP A 30 -18.93 -0.64 -4.54
C ASP A 30 -19.37 -0.40 -6.01
N PHE A 31 -18.81 0.58 -6.69
CA PHE A 31 -19.21 0.90 -8.07
C PHE A 31 -19.08 -0.29 -9.05
N PRO A 32 -18.02 -1.13 -9.00
CA PRO A 32 -17.92 -2.29 -9.87
C PRO A 32 -19.10 -3.28 -9.69
N GLN A 33 -19.64 -3.42 -8.48
CA GLN A 33 -20.80 -4.27 -8.22
C GLN A 33 -22.07 -3.66 -8.80
N GLN A 34 -22.23 -2.34 -8.74
CA GLN A 34 -23.37 -1.64 -9.30
C GLN A 34 -23.38 -1.73 -10.83
N ILE A 35 -22.21 -1.73 -11.47
CA ILE A 35 -22.08 -1.82 -12.93
C ILE A 35 -22.43 -3.20 -13.48
N ARG A 36 -22.43 -4.26 -12.68
CA ARG A 36 -22.77 -5.63 -13.13
C ARG A 36 -24.11 -5.73 -13.84
N GLN A 37 -25.06 -4.88 -13.54
CA GLN A 37 -26.36 -4.86 -14.22
C GLN A 37 -26.32 -4.32 -15.65
N TYR A 38 -25.26 -3.60 -16.02
CA TYR A 38 -25.07 -3.02 -17.36
C TYR A 38 -23.99 -3.76 -18.15
N ALA A 39 -23.01 -4.30 -17.48
CA ALA A 39 -21.85 -4.95 -18.05
C ALA A 39 -22.11 -6.44 -18.35
N LYS A 40 -21.42 -6.99 -19.32
CA LYS A 40 -21.36 -8.43 -19.57
C LYS A 40 -20.68 -9.18 -18.43
N SER A 41 -19.58 -8.62 -17.91
CA SER A 41 -18.87 -9.11 -16.74
C SER A 41 -18.03 -7.98 -16.11
N THR A 42 -17.70 -8.13 -14.81
CA THR A 42 -16.80 -7.21 -14.10
C THR A 42 -15.75 -7.99 -13.34
N ASP A 43 -14.50 -7.64 -13.55
CA ASP A 43 -13.34 -8.07 -12.78
C ASP A 43 -12.71 -6.88 -12.09
N ILE A 44 -12.02 -7.11 -10.97
CA ILE A 44 -11.30 -6.09 -10.22
C ILE A 44 -9.89 -6.57 -9.98
N TRP A 45 -8.91 -5.71 -10.21
CA TRP A 45 -7.53 -5.90 -9.80
C TRP A 45 -7.14 -4.76 -8.86
N SER A 46 -6.77 -5.11 -7.64
CA SER A 46 -6.37 -4.15 -6.61
C SER A 46 -5.04 -4.53 -5.98
N TRP A 47 -4.26 -3.52 -5.62
CA TRP A 47 -3.07 -3.65 -4.79
C TRP A 47 -3.37 -3.47 -3.30
N TYR A 48 -4.61 -3.12 -2.95
CA TYR A 48 -5.02 -2.79 -1.59
C TYR A 48 -5.83 -3.93 -0.99
N PHE A 49 -5.27 -4.56 0.04
CA PHE A 49 -5.86 -5.74 0.67
C PHE A 49 -7.11 -5.42 1.51
N ASP A 50 -7.15 -4.25 2.14
CA ASP A 50 -8.31 -3.76 2.87
C ASP A 50 -9.55 -3.69 1.97
N TYR A 51 -9.39 -3.24 0.72
CA TYR A 51 -10.44 -3.28 -0.29
C TYR A 51 -10.69 -4.73 -0.77
N ALA A 52 -9.65 -5.46 -1.14
CA ALA A 52 -9.77 -6.80 -1.70
C ALA A 52 -10.48 -7.80 -0.77
N ARG A 53 -10.24 -7.72 0.55
CA ARG A 53 -10.86 -8.60 1.53
C ARG A 53 -12.36 -8.33 1.77
N THR A 54 -12.84 -7.15 1.42
CA THR A 54 -14.25 -6.74 1.64
C THR A 54 -15.12 -6.92 0.40
N GLN A 55 -14.51 -7.13 -0.76
CA GLN A 55 -15.19 -7.24 -2.04
C GLN A 55 -15.11 -8.65 -2.63
N SER A 56 -16.13 -9.05 -3.38
CA SER A 56 -16.11 -10.31 -4.11
C SER A 56 -15.37 -10.19 -5.44
N ALA A 57 -14.66 -11.24 -5.86
CA ALA A 57 -14.01 -11.34 -7.17
C ALA A 57 -12.90 -10.31 -7.43
N VAL A 58 -12.14 -9.96 -6.39
CA VAL A 58 -10.96 -9.09 -6.51
C VAL A 58 -9.70 -9.93 -6.60
N SER A 59 -8.88 -9.65 -7.61
CA SER A 59 -7.51 -10.16 -7.70
C SER A 59 -6.58 -9.23 -6.93
N PHE A 60 -5.93 -9.76 -5.90
CA PHE A 60 -4.91 -9.04 -5.12
C PHE A 60 -3.52 -9.58 -5.50
N SER A 61 -2.78 -8.82 -6.28
CA SER A 61 -1.49 -9.25 -6.85
C SER A 61 -0.70 -8.06 -7.38
N VAL A 62 0.62 -8.22 -7.51
CA VAL A 62 1.53 -7.19 -8.08
C VAL A 62 1.25 -6.93 -9.55
N VAL A 63 0.97 -7.99 -10.32
CA VAL A 63 0.66 -7.94 -11.75
C VAL A 63 -0.66 -8.64 -12.04
N SER A 64 -1.31 -8.30 -13.15
CA SER A 64 -2.56 -8.92 -13.60
C SER A 64 -2.40 -9.45 -15.02
N ASP A 65 -2.91 -10.66 -15.26
CA ASP A 65 -3.06 -11.23 -16.60
C ASP A 65 -4.51 -11.10 -17.11
N LYS A 66 -5.35 -10.37 -16.40
CA LYS A 66 -6.74 -10.11 -16.78
C LYS A 66 -6.80 -9.21 -18.01
N THR A 67 -7.70 -9.55 -18.92
CA THR A 67 -8.05 -8.75 -20.10
C THR A 67 -9.55 -8.48 -20.10
N ALA A 68 -9.99 -7.39 -20.71
CA ALA A 68 -11.39 -6.99 -20.80
C ALA A 68 -11.62 -6.09 -22.03
N ASP A 69 -12.87 -5.96 -22.46
CA ASP A 69 -13.22 -5.04 -23.55
C ASP A 69 -12.96 -3.57 -23.16
N LEU A 70 -13.15 -3.26 -21.88
CA LEU A 70 -12.92 -1.93 -21.31
C LEU A 70 -12.14 -2.03 -20.01
N ILE A 71 -11.08 -1.26 -19.85
CA ILE A 71 -10.36 -1.07 -18.58
C ILE A 71 -10.85 0.25 -17.97
N VAL A 72 -11.17 0.24 -16.66
CA VAL A 72 -11.50 1.45 -15.90
C VAL A 72 -10.42 1.62 -14.82
N TYR A 73 -9.60 2.63 -14.97
CA TYR A 73 -8.47 2.89 -14.10
C TYR A 73 -8.73 4.08 -13.18
N TYR A 74 -8.71 3.84 -11.87
CA TYR A 74 -8.81 4.86 -10.84
C TYR A 74 -7.44 5.39 -10.49
N TRP A 75 -7.21 6.67 -10.79
CA TRP A 75 -5.93 7.34 -10.61
C TRP A 75 -5.57 7.52 -9.15
N THR A 76 -4.35 7.15 -8.75
CA THR A 76 -3.81 7.36 -7.40
C THR A 76 -2.90 8.59 -7.33
N LYS A 77 -2.56 9.02 -6.12
CA LYS A 77 -1.62 10.14 -5.90
C LYS A 77 -0.18 9.78 -6.28
N ASN A 78 0.16 8.50 -6.26
CA ASN A 78 1.51 8.03 -6.51
C ASN A 78 1.75 7.81 -8.00
N LYS A 79 2.46 8.77 -8.61
CA LYS A 79 2.74 8.72 -10.05
C LYS A 79 3.52 7.47 -10.50
N ALA A 80 4.44 6.98 -9.67
CA ALA A 80 5.23 5.79 -10.01
C ALA A 80 4.37 4.52 -10.00
N GLU A 81 3.42 4.44 -9.08
CA GLU A 81 2.40 3.40 -9.00
C GLU A 81 1.49 3.42 -10.24
N VAL A 82 0.95 4.60 -10.57
CA VAL A 82 0.11 4.78 -11.77
C VAL A 82 0.85 4.36 -13.04
N GLN A 83 2.09 4.80 -13.21
CA GLN A 83 2.89 4.46 -14.37
C GLN A 83 3.13 2.94 -14.46
N PHE A 84 3.47 2.30 -13.35
CA PHE A 84 3.66 0.86 -13.29
C PHE A 84 2.39 0.11 -13.71
N GLN A 85 1.25 0.41 -13.07
CA GLN A 85 -0.01 -0.29 -13.32
C GLN A 85 -0.50 -0.11 -14.75
N LEU A 86 -0.48 1.11 -15.27
CA LEU A 86 -0.92 1.36 -16.65
C LEU A 86 0.00 0.67 -17.66
N MET A 87 1.33 0.73 -17.49
CA MET A 87 2.25 0.03 -18.38
C MET A 87 2.05 -1.48 -18.32
N GLN A 88 1.82 -2.03 -17.14
CA GLN A 88 1.56 -3.46 -16.97
C GLN A 88 0.24 -3.88 -17.65
N LEU A 89 -0.86 -3.17 -17.40
CA LEU A 89 -2.15 -3.44 -18.03
C LEU A 89 -2.08 -3.35 -19.56
N LEU A 90 -1.53 -2.26 -20.07
CA LEU A 90 -1.43 -2.02 -21.51
C LEU A 90 -0.49 -2.99 -22.22
N SER A 91 0.53 -3.52 -21.53
CA SER A 91 1.43 -4.54 -22.10
C SER A 91 0.75 -5.89 -22.36
N LYS A 92 -0.39 -6.14 -21.72
CA LYS A 92 -1.22 -7.35 -21.88
C LYS A 92 -2.42 -7.13 -22.81
N ALA A 93 -2.66 -5.89 -23.18
CA ALA A 93 -3.77 -5.50 -24.03
C ALA A 93 -3.44 -5.64 -25.52
N GLN A 94 -4.47 -5.49 -26.36
CA GLN A 94 -4.32 -5.44 -27.81
C GLN A 94 -4.46 -4.01 -28.30
N VAL A 95 -3.91 -3.73 -29.51
CA VAL A 95 -4.16 -2.45 -30.18
C VAL A 95 -5.67 -2.25 -30.36
N GLY A 96 -6.15 -1.04 -30.07
CA GLY A 96 -7.58 -0.72 -30.01
C GLY A 96 -8.20 -0.82 -28.61
N GLN A 97 -7.47 -1.33 -27.60
CA GLN A 97 -7.96 -1.38 -26.22
C GLN A 97 -8.42 -0.01 -25.76
N GLU A 98 -9.65 0.05 -25.27
CA GLU A 98 -10.23 1.24 -24.62
C GLU A 98 -9.94 1.24 -23.12
N VAL A 99 -9.55 2.41 -22.60
CA VAL A 99 -9.34 2.64 -21.17
C VAL A 99 -10.03 3.93 -20.75
N LEU A 100 -10.86 3.87 -19.73
CA LEU A 100 -11.36 5.03 -19.01
C LEU A 100 -10.45 5.30 -17.83
N ILE A 101 -9.92 6.51 -17.74
CA ILE A 101 -9.06 6.93 -16.63
C ILE A 101 -9.79 8.02 -15.85
N ILE A 102 -10.07 7.77 -14.59
CA ILE A 102 -10.77 8.69 -13.69
C ILE A 102 -9.91 9.01 -12.46
N GLY A 103 -9.93 10.25 -12.00
CA GLY A 103 -9.26 10.63 -10.76
C GLY A 103 -9.48 12.08 -10.37
N GLU A 104 -9.21 12.38 -9.10
CA GLU A 104 -9.28 13.75 -8.63
C GLU A 104 -8.20 14.63 -9.29
N ASN A 105 -8.56 15.87 -9.61
CA ASN A 105 -7.63 16.85 -10.22
C ASN A 105 -6.41 17.11 -9.31
N ARG A 106 -6.61 17.12 -7.98
CA ARG A 106 -5.51 17.29 -7.00
C ARG A 106 -4.52 16.13 -6.97
N CYS A 107 -4.93 14.94 -7.44
CA CYS A 107 -4.06 13.78 -7.54
C CYS A 107 -3.24 13.74 -8.84
N GLY A 108 -3.43 14.75 -9.72
CA GLY A 108 -2.65 14.90 -10.93
C GLY A 108 -3.11 14.04 -12.10
N VAL A 109 -4.40 13.62 -12.15
CA VAL A 109 -4.97 12.79 -13.23
C VAL A 109 -4.73 13.37 -14.63
N ARG A 110 -4.69 14.71 -14.76
CA ARG A 110 -4.40 15.37 -16.05
C ARG A 110 -3.05 14.94 -16.66
N SER A 111 -2.10 14.46 -15.85
CA SER A 111 -0.82 14.00 -16.37
C SER A 111 -0.92 12.74 -17.24
N VAL A 112 -2.10 12.08 -17.29
CA VAL A 112 -2.37 10.96 -18.19
C VAL A 112 -2.14 11.33 -19.66
N GLU A 113 -2.49 12.56 -20.08
CA GLU A 113 -2.28 13.06 -21.43
C GLU A 113 -0.80 12.95 -21.86
N LYS A 114 0.11 13.29 -20.94
CA LYS A 114 1.56 13.18 -21.18
C LYS A 114 2.07 11.75 -21.00
N LEU A 115 1.54 11.03 -20.01
CA LEU A 115 1.99 9.68 -19.68
C LEU A 115 1.75 8.69 -20.81
N LEU A 116 0.58 8.79 -21.47
CA LEU A 116 0.14 7.85 -22.51
C LEU A 116 0.33 8.36 -23.94
N ALA A 117 0.83 9.58 -24.15
CA ALA A 117 0.98 10.22 -25.47
C ALA A 117 1.78 9.38 -26.50
N GLU A 118 2.73 8.58 -26.05
CA GLU A 118 3.52 7.70 -26.93
C GLU A 118 2.74 6.45 -27.37
N PHE A 119 1.72 6.06 -26.60
CA PHE A 119 1.06 4.77 -26.75
C PHE A 119 -0.31 4.86 -27.40
N GLY A 120 -0.88 6.06 -27.54
CA GLY A 120 -2.18 6.24 -28.19
C GLY A 120 -2.79 7.60 -27.94
N GLU A 121 -4.08 7.73 -28.26
CA GLU A 121 -4.82 8.97 -28.14
C GLU A 121 -5.53 9.08 -26.80
N VAL A 122 -5.32 10.21 -26.11
CA VAL A 122 -6.01 10.56 -24.87
C VAL A 122 -6.95 11.72 -25.11
N GLY A 123 -8.22 11.53 -24.80
CA GLY A 123 -9.26 12.58 -24.87
C GLY A 123 -9.94 12.75 -23.52
N LYS A 124 -10.10 14.00 -23.07
CA LYS A 124 -10.91 14.30 -21.89
C LYS A 124 -12.38 14.28 -22.25
N ILE A 125 -13.18 13.45 -21.58
CA ILE A 125 -14.62 13.31 -21.85
C ILE A 125 -15.52 13.96 -20.81
N ASP A 126 -15.04 14.13 -19.55
CA ASP A 126 -15.82 14.81 -18.51
C ASP A 126 -14.94 15.50 -17.48
N SER A 127 -15.53 16.46 -16.77
CA SER A 127 -14.91 17.13 -15.62
C SER A 127 -15.99 17.58 -14.64
N ALA A 128 -16.16 16.82 -13.58
CA ALA A 128 -17.14 17.10 -12.55
C ALA A 128 -16.62 16.65 -11.17
N ARG A 129 -17.23 17.12 -10.08
CA ARG A 129 -16.89 16.70 -8.72
C ARG A 129 -15.39 16.82 -8.36
N ARG A 130 -14.68 17.80 -8.95
CA ARG A 130 -13.22 17.98 -8.86
C ARG A 130 -12.42 16.81 -9.45
N CYS A 131 -13.04 15.96 -10.26
CA CYS A 131 -12.42 14.85 -10.99
C CYS A 131 -12.34 15.14 -12.48
N GLY A 132 -11.37 14.49 -13.15
CA GLY A 132 -11.29 14.44 -14.61
C GLY A 132 -11.47 13.02 -15.09
N LEU A 133 -12.33 12.82 -16.09
CA LEU A 133 -12.52 11.56 -16.79
C LEU A 133 -11.93 11.66 -18.19
N TYR A 134 -11.05 10.71 -18.51
CA TYR A 134 -10.34 10.62 -19.78
C TYR A 134 -10.63 9.28 -20.45
N HIS A 135 -10.74 9.30 -21.76
CA HIS A 135 -10.75 8.12 -22.61
C HIS A 135 -9.38 7.99 -23.28
N PHE A 136 -8.85 6.79 -23.30
CA PHE A 136 -7.62 6.44 -23.98
C PHE A 136 -7.88 5.24 -24.91
N GLN A 137 -7.32 5.29 -26.12
CA GLN A 137 -7.30 4.18 -27.05
C GLN A 137 -5.86 3.78 -27.38
N LEU A 138 -5.51 2.53 -27.11
CA LEU A 138 -4.17 1.99 -27.31
C LEU A 138 -3.87 1.82 -28.80
N GLN A 139 -2.78 2.44 -29.28
CA GLN A 139 -2.27 2.33 -30.65
C GLN A 139 -0.92 1.59 -30.69
N LYS A 140 -0.11 1.70 -29.64
CA LYS A 140 1.20 1.06 -29.53
C LYS A 140 1.33 0.38 -28.18
N ILE A 141 1.54 -0.91 -28.18
CA ILE A 141 1.70 -1.71 -26.94
C ILE A 141 3.01 -1.38 -26.25
N PRO A 142 3.01 -0.94 -24.97
CA PRO A 142 4.23 -0.71 -24.22
C PRO A 142 4.95 -2.03 -23.89
N HIS A 143 6.26 -1.96 -23.78
CA HIS A 143 7.04 -3.05 -23.22
C HIS A 143 7.05 -2.97 -21.70
N PHE A 144 6.70 -4.05 -21.03
CA PHE A 144 6.74 -4.16 -19.57
C PHE A 144 7.67 -5.29 -19.14
N ASP A 145 8.60 -4.98 -18.25
CA ASP A 145 9.50 -5.93 -17.61
C ASP A 145 9.56 -5.60 -16.11
N LEU A 146 8.97 -6.44 -15.28
CA LEU A 146 8.91 -6.26 -13.82
C LEU A 146 10.31 -6.08 -13.19
N ASN A 147 11.33 -6.74 -13.75
CA ASN A 147 12.69 -6.65 -13.21
C ASN A 147 13.28 -5.24 -13.28
N LYS A 148 12.84 -4.42 -14.24
CA LYS A 148 13.31 -3.03 -14.39
C LYS A 148 12.70 -2.05 -13.39
N TYR A 149 11.67 -2.47 -12.65
CA TYR A 149 11.00 -1.61 -11.67
C TYR A 149 11.55 -1.77 -10.25
N TRP A 150 12.36 -2.80 -10.03
CA TRP A 150 13.01 -2.96 -8.74
C TRP A 150 14.03 -1.87 -8.47
N LYS A 151 13.97 -1.31 -7.26
CA LYS A 151 14.95 -0.40 -6.71
C LYS A 151 15.64 -1.06 -5.55
N ILE A 152 16.91 -0.75 -5.39
CA ILE A 152 17.73 -1.27 -4.31
C ILE A 152 18.40 -0.06 -3.66
N TYR A 153 18.39 0.01 -2.35
CA TYR A 153 19.17 0.98 -1.62
C TYR A 153 19.86 0.38 -0.40
N GLU A 154 20.93 1.02 0.00
CA GLU A 154 21.75 0.73 1.16
C GLU A 154 21.73 1.93 2.09
N SER A 155 22.06 1.73 3.37
CA SER A 155 22.23 2.80 4.36
C SER A 155 23.24 2.37 5.39
N GLU A 156 24.10 3.28 5.85
CA GLU A 156 25.08 3.01 6.92
C GLU A 156 24.41 2.45 8.19
N ILE A 157 23.18 2.91 8.50
CA ILE A 157 22.41 2.41 9.65
C ILE A 157 22.05 0.93 9.49
N LEU A 158 21.83 0.49 8.25
CA LEU A 158 21.42 -0.88 7.91
C LEU A 158 22.63 -1.85 7.80
N GLY A 159 23.87 -1.31 7.79
CA GLY A 159 25.07 -2.10 7.56
C GLY A 159 25.07 -2.71 6.16
N ASP A 160 25.21 -4.03 6.06
CA ASP A 160 25.20 -4.79 4.81
C ASP A 160 23.80 -5.30 4.40
N LEU A 161 22.72 -4.74 4.97
CA LEU A 161 21.35 -5.06 4.57
C LEU A 161 20.95 -4.25 3.34
N ASN A 162 20.65 -4.92 2.23
CA ASN A 162 20.11 -4.32 1.01
C ASN A 162 18.58 -4.33 1.04
N VAL A 163 17.96 -3.20 0.80
CA VAL A 163 16.49 -3.08 0.76
C VAL A 163 16.01 -3.07 -0.68
N TYR A 164 15.10 -3.97 -1.00
CA TYR A 164 14.49 -4.12 -2.32
C TYR A 164 13.08 -3.56 -2.31
N SER A 165 12.75 -2.68 -3.24
CA SER A 165 11.43 -2.08 -3.30
C SER A 165 10.89 -1.95 -4.71
N LEU A 166 9.57 -2.09 -4.83
CA LEU A 166 8.78 -1.81 -6.02
C LEU A 166 8.18 -0.39 -5.96
N PRO A 167 7.73 0.15 -7.10
CA PRO A 167 7.08 1.46 -7.14
C PRO A 167 5.86 1.55 -6.21
N GLY A 168 5.66 2.70 -5.58
CA GLY A 168 4.53 2.92 -4.67
C GLY A 168 4.79 2.55 -3.20
N VAL A 169 5.81 1.74 -2.93
CA VAL A 169 6.17 1.35 -1.56
C VAL A 169 6.77 2.54 -0.81
N PHE A 170 6.39 2.70 0.46
CA PHE A 170 6.94 3.74 1.33
C PHE A 170 8.46 3.61 1.45
N SER A 171 9.17 4.73 1.39
CA SER A 171 10.66 4.76 1.44
C SER A 171 11.33 3.88 0.39
N ALA A 172 10.83 3.87 -0.84
CA ALA A 172 11.34 3.03 -1.92
C ALA A 172 12.78 3.35 -2.36
N ASN A 173 13.33 4.52 -2.02
CA ASN A 173 14.62 5.00 -2.53
C ASN A 173 15.69 5.22 -1.44
N GLU A 174 15.27 5.37 -0.19
CA GLU A 174 16.14 5.69 0.93
C GLU A 174 15.49 5.33 2.27
N LEU A 175 16.27 5.19 3.31
CA LEU A 175 15.77 4.94 4.65
C LEU A 175 15.04 6.18 5.20
N ASP A 176 13.77 6.03 5.57
CA ASP A 176 12.99 7.10 6.21
C ASP A 176 13.55 7.48 7.59
N ASN A 177 13.54 8.77 7.90
CA ASN A 177 14.07 9.30 9.16
C ASN A 177 13.33 8.79 10.41
N GLY A 178 12.02 8.55 10.32
CA GLY A 178 11.23 7.94 11.39
C GLY A 178 11.64 6.49 11.61
N THR A 179 11.78 5.73 10.52
CA THR A 179 12.30 4.37 10.55
C THR A 179 13.73 4.34 11.12
N ALA A 180 14.62 5.22 10.70
CA ALA A 180 15.98 5.31 11.25
C ALA A 180 15.98 5.54 12.77
N LEU A 181 15.12 6.44 13.26
CA LEU A 181 14.97 6.68 14.70
C LEU A 181 14.41 5.45 15.43
N LEU A 182 13.43 4.75 14.81
CA LEU A 182 12.90 3.50 15.38
C LEU A 182 13.96 2.41 15.48
N LEU A 183 14.75 2.23 14.42
CA LEU A 183 15.87 1.27 14.40
C LEU A 183 16.93 1.55 15.47
N SER A 184 17.20 2.82 15.81
CA SER A 184 18.13 3.19 16.86
C SER A 184 17.72 2.72 18.26
N THR A 185 16.47 2.31 18.44
CA THR A 185 15.94 1.75 19.70
C THR A 185 15.98 0.23 19.74
N ILE A 186 16.41 -0.43 18.66
CA ILE A 186 16.50 -1.88 18.57
C ILE A 186 17.85 -2.32 19.16
N ASP A 187 17.79 -3.17 20.16
CA ASP A 187 18.95 -3.76 20.81
C ASP A 187 18.99 -5.29 20.65
N THR A 188 20.07 -5.91 21.12
CA THR A 188 20.29 -7.35 21.03
C THR A 188 19.43 -8.17 22.01
N HIS A 189 18.67 -7.54 22.89
CA HIS A 189 17.80 -8.22 23.85
C HIS A 189 16.40 -8.50 23.29
N ILE A 190 16.08 -7.98 22.12
CA ILE A 190 14.80 -8.28 21.45
C ILE A 190 14.86 -9.72 20.92
N PHE A 191 13.96 -10.57 21.41
CA PHE A 191 13.84 -11.97 21.02
C PHE A 191 12.38 -12.42 21.01
N GLY A 192 12.14 -13.65 20.54
CA GLY A 192 10.80 -14.23 20.51
C GLY A 192 10.05 -13.95 19.22
N ASP A 193 8.73 -13.87 19.33
CA ASP A 193 7.82 -13.63 18.20
C ASP A 193 7.62 -12.12 18.00
N VAL A 194 7.98 -11.61 16.83
CA VAL A 194 7.90 -10.18 16.49
C VAL A 194 6.99 -9.97 15.29
N LEU A 195 6.12 -8.97 15.37
CA LEU A 195 5.29 -8.48 14.27
C LEU A 195 5.79 -7.10 13.82
N ASP A 196 6.24 -6.98 12.57
CA ASP A 196 6.43 -5.72 11.85
C ASP A 196 5.13 -5.41 11.10
N LEU A 197 4.33 -4.47 11.63
CA LEU A 197 3.01 -4.15 11.13
C LEU A 197 3.06 -2.90 10.24
N GLY A 198 2.61 -3.03 8.98
CA GLY A 198 2.81 -2.01 7.96
C GLY A 198 4.27 -2.00 7.48
N CYS A 199 4.79 -3.18 7.11
CA CYS A 199 6.22 -3.41 6.94
C CYS A 199 6.85 -2.69 5.74
N GLY A 200 6.05 -2.19 4.77
CA GLY A 200 6.58 -1.59 3.55
C GLY A 200 7.54 -2.53 2.82
N ALA A 201 8.77 -2.07 2.56
CA ALA A 201 9.83 -2.89 1.96
C ALA A 201 10.48 -3.90 2.93
N GLY A 202 9.96 -4.04 4.15
CA GLY A 202 10.43 -5.00 5.15
C GLY A 202 11.68 -4.58 5.91
N VAL A 203 11.99 -3.30 5.94
CA VAL A 203 13.24 -2.75 6.53
C VAL A 203 13.36 -3.10 8.01
N ILE A 204 12.31 -2.85 8.79
CA ILE A 204 12.32 -3.03 10.24
C ILE A 204 12.46 -4.51 10.57
N GLY A 205 11.60 -5.35 9.98
CA GLY A 205 11.62 -6.79 10.24
C GLY A 205 12.93 -7.46 9.77
N ALA A 206 13.46 -7.08 8.60
CA ALA A 206 14.75 -7.61 8.11
C ALA A 206 15.92 -7.17 9.01
N TYR A 207 15.95 -5.90 9.42
CA TYR A 207 16.96 -5.40 10.36
C TYR A 207 16.90 -6.14 11.70
N LEU A 208 15.71 -6.30 12.29
CA LEU A 208 15.51 -7.07 13.51
C LEU A 208 16.01 -8.51 13.38
N LYS A 209 15.63 -9.20 12.30
CA LYS A 209 16.06 -10.58 12.04
C LYS A 209 17.58 -10.70 11.91
N LYS A 210 18.21 -9.70 11.28
CA LYS A 210 19.65 -9.67 11.10
C LYS A 210 20.40 -9.44 12.41
N GLN A 211 19.94 -8.48 13.23
CA GLN A 211 20.53 -8.20 14.54
C GLN A 211 20.33 -9.37 15.54
N ASN A 212 19.18 -10.04 15.44
CA ASN A 212 18.76 -11.10 16.36
C ASN A 212 18.28 -12.34 15.57
N PRO A 213 19.17 -13.22 15.09
CA PRO A 213 18.81 -14.35 14.23
C PRO A 213 17.81 -15.35 14.85
N LYS A 214 17.69 -15.39 16.17
CA LYS A 214 16.74 -16.26 16.89
C LYS A 214 15.30 -15.71 16.88
N THR A 215 15.10 -14.44 16.50
CA THR A 215 13.78 -13.81 16.42
C THR A 215 12.93 -14.44 15.33
N LYS A 216 11.67 -14.70 15.62
CA LYS A 216 10.69 -15.15 14.64
C LYS A 216 9.93 -13.94 14.15
N VAL A 217 10.25 -13.50 12.94
CA VAL A 217 9.68 -12.27 12.36
C VAL A 217 8.48 -12.60 11.46
N VAL A 218 7.38 -11.91 11.74
CA VAL A 218 6.20 -11.83 10.89
C VAL A 218 6.08 -10.38 10.41
N MET A 219 5.86 -10.19 9.13
CA MET A 219 5.69 -8.88 8.50
C MET A 219 4.35 -8.83 7.79
N THR A 220 3.62 -7.75 7.95
CA THR A 220 2.33 -7.57 7.28
C THR A 220 2.17 -6.18 6.70
N ASP A 221 1.45 -6.11 5.59
CA ASP A 221 1.09 -4.85 4.94
C ASP A 221 -0.25 -5.01 4.21
N ILE A 222 -0.92 -3.91 3.88
CA ILE A 222 -2.12 -3.92 3.04
C ILE A 222 -1.79 -3.86 1.54
N HIS A 223 -0.57 -3.48 1.18
CA HIS A 223 -0.19 -3.16 -0.19
C HIS A 223 0.58 -4.32 -0.85
N ALA A 224 0.10 -4.82 -1.98
CA ALA A 224 0.70 -5.96 -2.68
C ALA A 224 2.18 -5.75 -3.03
N MET A 225 2.54 -4.52 -3.44
CA MET A 225 3.93 -4.16 -3.78
C MET A 225 4.83 -4.15 -2.54
N ALA A 226 4.30 -3.76 -1.38
CA ALA A 226 5.04 -3.81 -0.10
C ALA A 226 5.30 -5.27 0.31
N ILE A 227 4.28 -6.12 0.23
CA ILE A 227 4.41 -7.56 0.51
C ILE A 227 5.52 -8.20 -0.34
N GLU A 228 5.51 -7.95 -1.64
CA GLU A 228 6.51 -8.53 -2.55
C GLU A 228 7.90 -7.93 -2.31
N SER A 229 7.98 -6.64 -2.01
CA SER A 229 9.23 -5.96 -1.65
C SER A 229 9.84 -6.53 -0.37
N ALA A 230 9.03 -6.71 0.68
CA ALA A 230 9.49 -7.29 1.95
C ALA A 230 9.96 -8.74 1.79
N LYS A 231 9.25 -9.56 1.00
CA LYS A 231 9.67 -10.93 0.66
C LYS A 231 11.03 -10.92 -0.03
N ARG A 232 11.23 -10.06 -1.02
CA ARG A 232 12.49 -9.96 -1.75
C ARG A 232 13.62 -9.45 -0.86
N THR A 233 13.36 -8.47 -0.01
CA THR A 233 14.34 -7.98 0.97
C THR A 233 14.81 -9.11 1.88
N LEU A 234 13.92 -9.98 2.39
CA LEU A 234 14.32 -11.13 3.18
C LEU A 234 15.16 -12.13 2.38
N VAL A 235 14.69 -12.54 1.21
CA VAL A 235 15.34 -13.57 0.37
C VAL A 235 16.74 -13.14 -0.05
N GLU A 236 16.89 -11.94 -0.57
CA GLU A 236 18.17 -11.43 -1.08
C GLU A 236 19.22 -11.19 0.03
N ASN A 237 18.77 -11.00 1.27
CA ASN A 237 19.63 -10.92 2.45
C ASN A 237 19.75 -12.25 3.19
N GLN A 238 19.22 -13.35 2.66
CA GLN A 238 19.27 -14.70 3.25
C GLN A 238 18.66 -14.74 4.67
N LEU A 239 17.58 -13.99 4.87
CA LEU A 239 16.85 -13.89 6.14
C LEU A 239 15.55 -14.69 6.08
N GLU A 240 15.20 -15.34 7.18
CA GLU A 240 13.94 -16.05 7.34
C GLU A 240 12.88 -15.17 7.99
N GLY A 241 11.67 -15.19 7.46
CA GLY A 241 10.51 -14.49 8.00
C GLY A 241 9.25 -14.84 7.23
N LYS A 242 8.08 -14.54 7.82
CA LYS A 242 6.79 -14.69 7.17
C LYS A 242 6.28 -13.33 6.71
N VAL A 243 5.85 -13.23 5.46
CA VAL A 243 5.30 -11.98 4.91
C VAL A 243 3.95 -12.27 4.27
N PHE A 244 2.90 -11.59 4.70
CA PHE A 244 1.56 -11.76 4.13
C PHE A 244 0.69 -10.50 4.30
N ALA A 245 -0.42 -10.45 3.57
CA ALA A 245 -1.33 -9.32 3.60
C ALA A 245 -2.21 -9.33 4.86
N SER A 246 -2.34 -8.17 5.50
CA SER A 246 -3.29 -7.94 6.59
C SER A 246 -3.67 -6.47 6.66
N ASP A 247 -4.96 -6.20 6.82
CA ASP A 247 -5.47 -4.88 7.17
C ASP A 247 -5.41 -4.76 8.69
N VAL A 248 -4.44 -4.01 9.20
CA VAL A 248 -4.03 -4.00 10.60
C VAL A 248 -3.88 -5.45 11.11
N PHE A 249 -4.75 -5.91 12.00
CA PHE A 249 -4.73 -7.26 12.57
C PHE A 249 -5.72 -8.24 11.93
N SER A 250 -6.36 -7.90 10.82
CA SER A 250 -7.45 -8.70 10.24
C SER A 250 -7.11 -10.17 9.96
N HIS A 251 -5.84 -10.47 9.71
CA HIS A 251 -5.31 -11.81 9.40
C HIS A 251 -4.27 -12.28 10.42
N ILE A 252 -4.18 -11.60 11.56
CA ILE A 252 -3.27 -11.93 12.66
C ILE A 252 -4.04 -12.75 13.71
N GLN A 253 -3.59 -13.99 13.95
CA GLN A 253 -4.18 -14.89 14.96
C GLN A 253 -3.26 -15.09 16.16
N ASN A 254 -1.96 -14.83 16.01
CA ASN A 254 -0.96 -15.07 17.05
C ASN A 254 -0.81 -13.88 17.97
N LYS A 255 -0.17 -14.14 19.13
CA LYS A 255 0.33 -13.13 20.04
C LYS A 255 1.85 -13.00 19.93
N PHE A 256 2.36 -11.79 20.15
CA PHE A 256 3.75 -11.41 19.93
C PHE A 256 4.42 -10.89 21.22
N ASP A 257 5.71 -11.08 21.30
CA ASP A 257 6.55 -10.47 22.33
C ASP A 257 6.79 -8.99 22.02
N LEU A 258 6.85 -8.64 20.71
CA LEU A 258 6.98 -7.27 20.23
C LEU A 258 6.10 -7.08 19.00
N ILE A 259 5.29 -6.01 19.01
CA ILE A 259 4.67 -5.42 17.80
C ILE A 259 5.39 -4.12 17.54
N ILE A 260 5.95 -3.96 16.36
CA ILE A 260 6.69 -2.76 15.95
C ILE A 260 6.10 -2.19 14.67
N SER A 261 6.01 -0.86 14.57
CA SER A 261 5.42 -0.21 13.40
C SER A 261 5.94 1.21 13.19
N ASN A 262 6.13 1.57 11.93
CA ASN A 262 6.17 2.94 11.44
C ASN A 262 4.88 3.18 10.63
N PRO A 263 3.76 3.50 11.27
CA PRO A 263 2.48 3.59 10.60
C PRO A 263 2.40 4.77 9.62
N PRO A 264 1.52 4.71 8.59
CA PRO A 264 1.42 5.76 7.59
C PRO A 264 0.92 7.08 8.19
N PHE A 265 1.58 8.22 7.81
CA PHE A 265 1.23 9.57 8.29
C PHE A 265 0.68 10.47 7.18
N HIS A 266 0.65 10.03 5.91
CA HIS A 266 0.50 10.89 4.74
C HIS A 266 -0.78 10.70 3.92
N ASP A 267 -1.64 9.72 4.25
CA ASP A 267 -2.85 9.41 3.46
C ASP A 267 -4.10 10.23 3.83
N GLY A 268 -3.89 11.42 4.37
CA GLY A 268 -4.90 12.27 4.99
C GLY A 268 -4.94 12.06 6.50
N ILE A 269 -4.99 13.17 7.24
CA ILE A 269 -4.88 13.17 8.72
C ILE A 269 -5.93 12.24 9.34
N ASP A 270 -7.16 12.22 8.82
CA ASP A 270 -8.25 11.42 9.39
C ASP A 270 -8.09 9.91 9.12
N THR A 271 -7.60 9.51 7.94
CA THR A 271 -7.45 8.09 7.58
C THR A 271 -6.25 7.47 8.30
N ALA A 272 -5.12 8.19 8.32
CA ALA A 272 -3.91 7.76 9.03
C ALA A 272 -4.15 7.67 10.54
N TYR A 273 -4.83 8.67 11.13
CA TYR A 273 -5.17 8.68 12.55
C TYR A 273 -6.07 7.49 12.92
N ARG A 274 -7.06 7.17 12.08
CA ARG A 274 -7.96 6.03 12.32
C ARG A 274 -7.22 4.69 12.29
N ALA A 275 -6.31 4.49 11.32
CA ALA A 275 -5.52 3.26 11.22
C ALA A 275 -4.62 3.08 12.45
N VAL A 276 -3.95 4.14 12.92
CA VAL A 276 -3.11 4.08 14.12
C VAL A 276 -3.95 3.93 15.40
N SER A 277 -5.11 4.57 15.47
CA SER A 277 -6.03 4.38 16.59
C SER A 277 -6.49 2.92 16.70
N GLU A 278 -6.85 2.29 15.57
CA GLU A 278 -7.18 0.85 15.55
C GLU A 278 -5.97 -0.04 15.89
N LEU A 279 -4.77 0.31 15.41
CA LEU A 279 -3.54 -0.38 15.77
C LEU A 279 -3.34 -0.36 17.29
N ILE A 280 -3.33 0.81 17.93
CA ILE A 280 -3.11 0.96 19.37
C ILE A 280 -4.19 0.21 20.17
N LYS A 281 -5.46 0.38 19.80
CA LYS A 281 -6.61 -0.25 20.45
C LYS A 281 -6.55 -1.77 20.42
N GLN A 282 -6.18 -2.36 19.27
CA GLN A 282 -6.19 -3.81 19.08
C GLN A 282 -4.88 -4.47 19.52
N ALA A 283 -3.75 -3.74 19.53
CA ALA A 283 -2.43 -4.30 19.81
C ALA A 283 -2.38 -5.09 21.12
N LYS A 284 -3.08 -4.63 22.16
CA LYS A 284 -3.11 -5.32 23.48
C LYS A 284 -3.61 -6.76 23.39
N TRP A 285 -4.53 -7.06 22.48
CA TRP A 285 -5.05 -8.43 22.29
C TRP A 285 -4.09 -9.34 21.53
N HIS A 286 -3.16 -8.74 20.79
CA HIS A 286 -2.13 -9.43 20.00
C HIS A 286 -0.76 -9.43 20.66
N LEU A 287 -0.65 -8.90 21.87
CA LEU A 287 0.55 -8.98 22.71
C LEU A 287 0.44 -10.13 23.70
N LYS A 288 1.57 -10.81 23.96
CA LYS A 288 1.72 -11.72 25.09
C LYS A 288 1.76 -10.91 26.39
N ASP A 289 1.62 -11.57 27.53
CA ASP A 289 1.74 -10.93 28.85
C ASP A 289 3.16 -10.31 28.98
N GLY A 290 3.21 -9.00 29.26
CA GLY A 290 4.45 -8.22 29.27
C GLY A 290 5.03 -7.89 27.90
N GLY A 291 4.35 -8.27 26.81
CA GLY A 291 4.73 -7.93 25.44
C GLY A 291 4.68 -6.41 25.17
N GLU A 292 5.44 -5.95 24.21
CA GLU A 292 5.65 -4.54 23.91
C GLU A 292 5.00 -4.14 22.57
N LEU A 293 4.33 -2.99 22.54
CA LEU A 293 4.04 -2.24 21.32
C LEU A 293 5.03 -1.09 21.22
N ARG A 294 5.79 -1.03 20.12
CA ARG A 294 6.74 0.05 19.81
C ARG A 294 6.36 0.72 18.49
N ILE A 295 6.09 2.02 18.54
CA ILE A 295 5.71 2.80 17.36
C ILE A 295 6.53 4.07 17.25
N VAL A 296 6.87 4.47 16.01
CA VAL A 296 7.39 5.80 15.73
C VAL A 296 6.27 6.68 15.18
N ALA A 297 6.24 7.93 15.58
CA ALA A 297 5.25 8.90 15.12
C ALA A 297 5.82 10.32 15.04
N ASN A 298 5.19 11.17 14.24
CA ASN A 298 5.46 12.60 14.27
C ASN A 298 5.14 13.15 15.67
N ALA A 299 6.06 13.96 16.21
CA ALA A 299 6.03 14.43 17.59
C ALA A 299 4.79 15.28 17.97
N PHE A 300 4.09 15.83 16.98
CA PHE A 300 2.87 16.64 17.17
C PHE A 300 1.57 15.85 17.16
N LEU A 301 1.60 14.54 16.85
CA LEU A 301 0.40 13.72 16.79
C LEU A 301 -0.04 13.30 18.21
N PRO A 302 -1.37 13.23 18.50
CA PRO A 302 -1.91 12.96 19.82
C PRO A 302 -1.90 11.46 20.18
N TYR A 303 -0.85 10.73 19.80
CA TYR A 303 -0.73 9.30 20.12
C TYR A 303 -0.43 8.99 21.59
N PRO A 304 0.30 9.85 22.34
CA PRO A 304 0.47 9.65 23.77
C PRO A 304 -0.84 9.42 24.53
N ASP A 305 -1.85 10.24 24.27
CA ASP A 305 -3.16 10.14 24.94
C ASP A 305 -3.85 8.82 24.64
N LEU A 306 -3.76 8.32 23.41
CA LEU A 306 -4.29 7.00 23.02
C LEU A 306 -3.52 5.86 23.69
N LEU A 307 -2.20 5.94 23.72
CA LEU A 307 -1.35 4.93 24.36
C LEU A 307 -1.68 4.84 25.86
N ASP A 308 -1.77 5.98 26.54
CA ASP A 308 -2.12 6.02 27.97
C ASP A 308 -3.54 5.52 28.23
N GLN A 309 -4.49 5.83 27.34
CA GLN A 309 -5.86 5.34 27.45
C GLN A 309 -5.96 3.82 27.42
N TYR A 310 -5.20 3.15 26.54
CA TYR A 310 -5.31 1.70 26.34
C TYR A 310 -4.30 0.87 27.15
N PHE A 311 -3.16 1.45 27.50
CA PHE A 311 -2.08 0.75 28.20
C PHE A 311 -1.76 1.32 29.59
N GLY A 312 -2.30 2.49 29.95
CA GLY A 312 -2.12 3.13 31.25
C GLY A 312 -0.98 4.15 31.28
N SER A 313 0.14 3.87 30.65
CA SER A 313 1.29 4.79 30.52
C SER A 313 2.14 4.42 29.32
N HIS A 314 2.91 5.37 28.82
CA HIS A 314 3.88 5.14 27.74
C HIS A 314 5.27 5.63 28.13
N ASP A 315 6.28 5.02 27.50
CA ASP A 315 7.67 5.47 27.52
C ASP A 315 8.04 6.12 26.19
N VAL A 316 8.97 7.09 26.20
CA VAL A 316 9.60 7.66 25.01
C VAL A 316 11.04 7.13 24.93
N LEU A 317 11.28 6.15 24.07
CA LEU A 317 12.58 5.50 23.93
C LEU A 317 13.62 6.37 23.19
N ALA A 318 13.15 7.12 22.18
CA ALA A 318 13.98 8.04 21.41
C ALA A 318 13.13 9.20 20.87
N LYS A 319 13.78 10.35 20.62
CA LYS A 319 13.15 11.52 20.04
C LYS A 319 14.15 12.37 19.25
N ASN A 320 13.65 13.05 18.22
CA ASN A 320 14.33 14.13 17.53
C ASN A 320 13.36 15.30 17.29
N GLY A 321 13.75 16.31 16.51
CA GLY A 321 12.89 17.48 16.24
C GLY A 321 11.56 17.17 15.54
N LYS A 322 11.42 16.02 14.90
CA LYS A 322 10.25 15.66 14.08
C LYS A 322 9.52 14.40 14.58
N PHE A 323 10.25 13.42 15.12
CA PHE A 323 9.71 12.11 15.47
C PHE A 323 9.96 11.75 16.94
N LYS A 324 9.09 10.89 17.48
CA LYS A 324 9.26 10.21 18.77
C LYS A 324 8.97 8.72 18.58
N VAL A 325 9.74 7.89 19.30
CA VAL A 325 9.49 6.46 19.42
C VAL A 325 8.86 6.20 20.78
N TYR A 326 7.64 5.70 20.74
CA TYR A 326 6.85 5.34 21.92
C TYR A 326 6.89 3.84 22.16
N SER A 327 6.89 3.45 23.43
CA SER A 327 6.80 2.07 23.90
C SER A 327 5.72 1.95 24.96
N VAL A 328 4.90 0.91 24.87
CA VAL A 328 3.93 0.52 25.90
C VAL A 328 3.94 -1.00 26.08
N ARG A 329 3.57 -1.48 27.27
CA ARG A 329 3.52 -2.91 27.59
C ARG A 329 2.11 -3.38 27.94
N ALA A 330 1.80 -4.64 27.55
CA ALA A 330 0.53 -5.30 27.85
C ALA A 330 0.53 -5.93 29.24
#